data_a4e2039a754e993a31a8aa69b25d28e5
#
_entry.id   a4e2039a754e993a31a8aa69b25d28e5
#
_cell.length_a   1.000
_cell.length_b   1.000
_cell.length_c   1.000
_cell.angle_alpha   90.00
_cell.angle_beta   90.00
_cell.angle_gamma   90.00
#
_symmetry.space_group_name_H-M   'P 1'
#
loop_
_entity.id
_entity.type
_entity.pdbx_description
1 polymer ?
#
loop_
_entity_poly.entity_id
_entity_poly.type
_entity_poly.pdbx_seq_one_letter_code
_entity_poly.pdbx_strand_id
1 'polypeptide(L)'
;MSVDIIPVETSRDLRRFIDLPWRIYDRTRYPQWVPPLRIAVRDALNTKSNPFYRTADRQLFLALRNGKPVGRIAAIENRGHNEFHRDRVGFFGFFECENDQAAANALFAAAETWLRGRNRDTIRGPMNPSTNHECGLLIGGFGAHPMIMTTWNPPYYPDLLEAAGFTKAKDLLAYHFDVSADPPSRLPERYRALAERARVGKSLKFRDLNLKDFANEVERCWEIYNSAWEKNWGFFPMSHESFLHEAQVLKYIVNPRLAFIAEVDGEPAGCMIIVPDFHHAFKTIGNGRLLPTGLFRLLSAKRQIRSGRLMILGAKEEYRRHGIFALFVHELERRYNEYGWTELEASWILEDNDRLNRPMRDMGAREYRRWRIYDRQTLAPEAS
;
A
#
# COMPACT_ATOMS: atom_id res chain seq x y z
N MET A 1 22.01 -17.14 -23.30
CA MET A 1 22.94 -16.35 -22.46
C MET A 1 22.53 -16.55 -21.02
N SER A 2 23.48 -16.84 -20.13
CA SER A 2 23.22 -17.08 -18.69
C SER A 2 22.76 -15.79 -18.00
N VAL A 3 22.02 -15.97 -16.94
CA VAL A 3 21.63 -14.91 -16.00
C VAL A 3 22.43 -15.13 -14.72
N ASP A 4 23.16 -14.10 -14.30
CA ASP A 4 23.95 -14.14 -13.08
C ASP A 4 23.17 -13.46 -11.96
N ILE A 5 23.02 -14.10 -10.80
CA ILE A 5 22.41 -13.49 -9.62
C ILE A 5 23.50 -13.03 -8.67
N ILE A 6 23.46 -11.75 -8.29
CA ILE A 6 24.38 -11.19 -7.31
C ILE A 6 23.60 -10.64 -6.09
N PRO A 7 24.09 -10.85 -4.87
CA PRO A 7 23.59 -10.13 -3.70
C PRO A 7 23.96 -8.65 -3.78
N VAL A 8 23.11 -7.79 -3.23
CA VAL A 8 23.36 -6.34 -3.13
C VAL A 8 24.08 -6.06 -1.83
N GLU A 9 25.38 -5.83 -1.89
CA GLU A 9 26.23 -5.60 -0.72
C GLU A 9 26.85 -4.19 -0.71
N THR A 10 27.07 -3.62 -1.90
CA THR A 10 27.72 -2.32 -2.04
C THR A 10 26.71 -1.20 -2.27
N SER A 11 27.11 0.05 -1.94
CA SER A 11 26.32 1.24 -2.28
C SER A 11 26.10 1.41 -3.79
N ARG A 12 27.01 0.87 -4.62
CA ARG A 12 26.87 0.85 -6.08
C ARG A 12 25.75 -0.09 -6.50
N ASP A 13 25.71 -1.29 -5.93
CA ASP A 13 24.69 -2.28 -6.27
C ASP A 13 23.30 -1.85 -5.73
N LEU A 14 23.25 -1.25 -4.53
CA LEU A 14 22.00 -0.65 -4.03
C LEU A 14 21.48 0.44 -4.98
N ARG A 15 22.37 1.26 -5.53
CA ARG A 15 21.97 2.27 -6.54
C ARG A 15 21.42 1.59 -7.79
N ARG A 16 22.09 0.54 -8.31
CA ARG A 16 21.61 -0.25 -9.47
C ARG A 16 20.24 -0.88 -9.18
N PHE A 17 20.06 -1.38 -7.97
CA PHE A 17 18.78 -1.94 -7.50
C PHE A 17 17.66 -0.89 -7.51
N ILE A 18 17.89 0.28 -6.92
CA ILE A 18 16.91 1.37 -6.87
C ILE A 18 16.62 1.92 -8.27
N ASP A 19 17.61 2.00 -9.15
CA ASP A 19 17.50 2.63 -10.47
C ASP A 19 16.86 1.73 -11.53
N LEU A 20 16.74 0.42 -11.29
CA LEU A 20 16.26 -0.54 -12.29
C LEU A 20 14.87 -0.21 -12.86
N PRO A 21 13.86 0.23 -12.08
CA PRO A 21 12.55 0.57 -12.62
C PRO A 21 12.60 1.59 -13.76
N TRP A 22 13.49 2.61 -13.68
CA TRP A 22 13.64 3.61 -14.75
C TRP A 22 14.19 3.06 -16.06
N ARG A 23 14.69 1.82 -16.05
CA ARG A 23 15.14 1.11 -17.28
C ARG A 23 14.04 0.22 -17.83
N ILE A 24 13.25 -0.41 -16.96
CA ILE A 24 12.16 -1.32 -17.34
C ILE A 24 10.95 -0.53 -17.82
N TYR A 25 10.62 0.56 -17.12
CA TYR A 25 9.43 1.35 -17.40
C TYR A 25 9.72 2.46 -18.43
N ASP A 26 9.72 2.07 -19.71
CA ASP A 26 9.69 3.04 -20.80
C ASP A 26 8.40 3.85 -20.74
N ARG A 27 8.51 5.17 -20.66
CA ARG A 27 7.37 6.08 -20.51
C ARG A 27 6.45 6.11 -21.73
N THR A 28 6.96 5.79 -22.89
CA THR A 28 6.17 5.68 -24.11
C THR A 28 5.33 4.41 -24.08
N ARG A 29 5.92 3.31 -23.61
CA ARG A 29 5.25 2.01 -23.48
C ARG A 29 4.34 1.94 -22.26
N TYR A 30 4.74 2.58 -21.16
CA TYR A 30 4.05 2.55 -19.87
C TYR A 30 3.76 3.97 -19.35
N PRO A 31 2.91 4.77 -20.04
CA PRO A 31 2.65 6.16 -19.65
C PRO A 31 1.91 6.28 -18.32
N GLN A 32 1.30 5.19 -17.82
CA GLN A 32 0.62 5.12 -16.52
C GLN A 32 1.59 5.01 -15.34
N TRP A 33 2.82 4.51 -15.58
CA TRP A 33 3.77 4.36 -14.51
C TRP A 33 4.16 5.69 -13.88
N VAL A 34 4.16 5.75 -12.56
CA VAL A 34 4.58 6.90 -11.76
C VAL A 34 5.87 6.54 -11.04
N PRO A 35 6.99 7.23 -11.34
CA PRO A 35 8.25 6.97 -10.68
C PRO A 35 8.16 7.22 -9.17
N PRO A 36 8.58 6.28 -8.32
CA PRO A 36 8.64 6.52 -6.89
C PRO A 36 9.72 7.56 -6.54
N LEU A 37 9.59 8.19 -5.40
CA LEU A 37 10.68 9.00 -4.86
C LEU A 37 11.82 8.10 -4.40
N ARG A 38 13.03 8.30 -4.93
CA ARG A 38 14.22 7.50 -4.60
C ARG A 38 14.56 7.52 -3.12
N ILE A 39 14.25 8.61 -2.43
CA ILE A 39 14.44 8.73 -0.98
C ILE A 39 13.49 7.78 -0.22
N ALA A 40 12.24 7.67 -0.64
CA ALA A 40 11.26 6.76 -0.04
C ALA A 40 11.65 5.29 -0.26
N VAL A 41 12.06 4.92 -1.48
CA VAL A 41 12.55 3.54 -1.75
C VAL A 41 13.79 3.22 -0.91
N ARG A 42 14.71 4.19 -0.77
CA ARG A 42 15.91 4.01 0.06
C ARG A 42 15.58 3.83 1.53
N ASP A 43 14.61 4.59 2.06
CA ASP A 43 14.13 4.47 3.42
C ASP A 43 13.45 3.11 3.66
N ALA A 44 12.54 2.70 2.79
CA ALA A 44 11.88 1.39 2.85
C ALA A 44 12.87 0.20 2.82
N LEU A 45 14.06 0.39 2.25
CA LEU A 45 15.14 -0.60 2.19
C LEU A 45 16.19 -0.44 3.30
N ASN A 46 16.09 0.55 4.16
CA ASN A 46 17.14 0.85 5.14
C ASN A 46 16.94 0.07 6.45
N THR A 47 17.68 -1.02 6.59
CA THR A 47 17.60 -1.88 7.79
C THR A 47 18.13 -1.22 9.09
N LYS A 48 18.82 -0.08 8.99
CA LYS A 48 19.39 0.61 10.17
C LYS A 48 18.43 1.66 10.74
N SER A 49 17.67 2.36 9.89
CA SER A 49 16.83 3.49 10.31
C SER A 49 15.34 3.19 10.25
N ASN A 50 14.89 2.27 9.40
CA ASN A 50 13.46 1.94 9.31
C ASN A 50 13.08 0.95 10.42
N PRO A 51 12.17 1.33 11.34
CA PRO A 51 11.80 0.53 12.51
C PRO A 51 11.20 -0.84 12.17
N PHE A 52 10.62 -1.02 10.98
CA PHE A 52 10.14 -2.32 10.51
C PHE A 52 11.21 -3.42 10.66
N TYR A 53 12.47 -3.10 10.39
CA TYR A 53 13.55 -4.07 10.44
C TYR A 53 14.04 -4.44 11.85
N ARG A 54 13.44 -3.93 12.92
CA ARG A 54 13.71 -4.43 14.28
C ARG A 54 13.24 -5.88 14.46
N THR A 55 12.13 -6.24 13.81
CA THR A 55 11.56 -7.61 13.82
C THR A 55 11.64 -8.29 12.46
N ALA A 56 12.31 -7.69 11.50
CA ALA A 56 12.45 -8.23 10.16
C ALA A 56 13.90 -8.18 9.68
N ASP A 57 14.20 -8.92 8.61
CA ASP A 57 15.48 -8.86 7.91
C ASP A 57 15.24 -9.01 6.41
N ARG A 58 16.22 -8.65 5.60
CA ARG A 58 16.13 -8.77 4.15
C ARG A 58 17.47 -9.06 3.47
N GLN A 59 17.40 -9.70 2.31
CA GLN A 59 18.47 -9.74 1.34
C GLN A 59 17.96 -9.25 -0.01
N LEU A 60 18.73 -8.40 -0.65
CA LEU A 60 18.44 -7.88 -1.98
C LEU A 60 19.28 -8.62 -3.02
N PHE A 61 18.67 -8.91 -4.17
CA PHE A 61 19.34 -9.57 -5.30
C PHE A 61 19.10 -8.80 -6.60
N LEU A 62 20.12 -8.80 -7.46
CA LEU A 62 20.06 -8.33 -8.84
C LEU A 62 20.29 -9.50 -9.79
N ALA A 63 19.45 -9.60 -10.81
CA ALA A 63 19.71 -10.44 -11.98
C ALA A 63 20.48 -9.63 -13.03
N LEU A 64 21.59 -10.16 -13.49
CA LEU A 64 22.44 -9.53 -14.49
C LEU A 64 22.46 -10.37 -15.78
N ARG A 65 22.36 -9.71 -16.92
CA ARG A 65 22.63 -10.30 -18.23
C ARG A 65 23.71 -9.46 -18.92
N ASN A 66 24.82 -10.10 -19.25
CA ASN A 66 26.01 -9.40 -19.77
C ASN A 66 26.43 -8.20 -18.88
N GLY A 67 26.43 -8.40 -17.56
CA GLY A 67 26.80 -7.38 -16.56
C GLY A 67 25.77 -6.25 -16.35
N LYS A 68 24.67 -6.23 -17.11
CA LYS A 68 23.60 -5.22 -16.99
C LYS A 68 22.44 -5.76 -16.14
N PRO A 69 21.90 -4.99 -15.19
CA PRO A 69 20.72 -5.41 -14.44
C PRO A 69 19.50 -5.57 -15.34
N VAL A 70 18.85 -6.73 -15.28
CA VAL A 70 17.61 -7.06 -16.00
C VAL A 70 16.46 -7.40 -15.03
N GLY A 71 16.78 -7.60 -13.75
CA GLY A 71 15.78 -7.86 -12.71
C GLY A 71 16.32 -7.61 -11.31
N ARG A 72 15.41 -7.48 -10.35
CA ARG A 72 15.70 -7.30 -8.91
C ARG A 72 14.63 -7.96 -8.07
N ILE A 73 14.97 -8.37 -6.86
CA ILE A 73 14.04 -8.87 -5.84
C ILE A 73 14.62 -8.63 -4.43
N ALA A 74 13.74 -8.41 -3.46
CA ALA A 74 14.07 -8.51 -2.05
C ALA A 74 13.47 -9.80 -1.48
N ALA A 75 14.27 -10.62 -0.82
CA ALA A 75 13.80 -11.66 0.10
C ALA A 75 13.68 -11.02 1.48
N ILE A 76 12.56 -11.25 2.18
CA ILE A 76 12.25 -10.59 3.43
C ILE A 76 11.77 -11.63 4.45
N GLU A 77 12.41 -11.67 5.59
CA GLU A 77 11.96 -12.40 6.76
C GLU A 77 11.26 -11.43 7.72
N ASN A 78 9.99 -11.63 7.99
CA ASN A 78 9.22 -10.85 8.96
C ASN A 78 8.89 -11.72 10.17
N ARG A 79 9.74 -11.69 11.19
CA ARG A 79 9.56 -12.48 12.42
C ARG A 79 8.30 -12.07 13.17
N GLY A 80 7.98 -10.76 13.21
CA GLY A 80 6.76 -10.28 13.85
C GLY A 80 5.49 -10.85 13.23
N HIS A 81 5.44 -10.98 11.88
CA HIS A 81 4.34 -11.66 11.21
C HIS A 81 4.25 -13.13 11.62
N ASN A 82 5.36 -13.85 11.56
CA ASN A 82 5.40 -15.29 11.84
C ASN A 82 5.07 -15.61 13.30
N GLU A 83 5.48 -14.77 14.24
CA GLU A 83 5.10 -14.89 15.65
C GLU A 83 3.60 -14.68 15.85
N PHE A 84 3.03 -13.64 15.21
CA PHE A 84 1.60 -13.33 15.32
C PHE A 84 0.72 -14.42 14.70
N HIS A 85 1.08 -14.90 13.49
CA HIS A 85 0.30 -15.91 12.77
C HIS A 85 0.68 -17.35 13.12
N ARG A 86 1.80 -17.56 13.85
CA ARG A 86 2.36 -18.88 14.17
C ARG A 86 2.62 -19.71 12.92
N ASP A 87 3.14 -19.07 11.89
CA ASP A 87 3.47 -19.66 10.60
C ASP A 87 4.98 -19.53 10.27
N ARG A 88 5.39 -20.00 9.09
CA ARG A 88 6.78 -19.95 8.63
C ARG A 88 6.89 -19.31 7.24
N VAL A 89 6.13 -18.26 7.01
CA VAL A 89 6.12 -17.57 5.73
C VAL A 89 7.32 -16.65 5.60
N GLY A 90 8.03 -16.76 4.49
CA GLY A 90 8.98 -15.78 4.02
C GLY A 90 8.32 -14.90 2.96
N PHE A 91 8.82 -13.70 2.76
CA PHE A 91 8.23 -12.77 1.82
C PHE A 91 9.22 -12.40 0.71
N PHE A 92 8.67 -12.03 -0.46
CA PHE A 92 9.43 -11.32 -1.47
C PHE A 92 8.77 -9.98 -1.77
N GLY A 93 9.58 -9.01 -2.19
CA GLY A 93 9.10 -7.69 -2.57
C GLY A 93 10.07 -6.95 -3.48
N PHE A 94 9.73 -5.71 -3.82
CA PHE A 94 10.53 -4.87 -4.71
C PHE A 94 10.91 -5.58 -6.01
N PHE A 95 10.07 -6.55 -6.44
CA PHE A 95 10.29 -7.34 -7.63
C PHE A 95 10.11 -6.49 -8.87
N GLU A 96 11.14 -6.47 -9.70
CA GLU A 96 11.12 -5.88 -11.04
C GLU A 96 11.92 -6.79 -11.98
N CYS A 97 11.37 -7.03 -13.15
CA CYS A 97 12.04 -7.88 -14.13
C CYS A 97 11.68 -7.44 -15.56
N GLU A 98 12.64 -7.45 -16.47
CA GLU A 98 12.33 -7.42 -17.90
C GLU A 98 11.45 -8.64 -18.23
N ASN A 99 10.76 -8.64 -19.36
CA ASN A 99 9.95 -9.80 -19.79
C ASN A 99 10.88 -10.98 -20.15
N ASP A 100 11.43 -11.60 -19.10
CA ASP A 100 12.47 -12.63 -19.16
C ASP A 100 12.22 -13.68 -18.06
N GLN A 101 11.60 -14.80 -18.44
CA GLN A 101 11.26 -15.86 -17.51
C GLN A 101 12.48 -16.48 -16.82
N ALA A 102 13.61 -16.59 -17.54
CA ALA A 102 14.83 -17.15 -16.96
C ALA A 102 15.39 -16.25 -15.84
N ALA A 103 15.35 -14.92 -16.05
CA ALA A 103 15.74 -13.94 -15.03
C ALA A 103 14.79 -13.95 -13.83
N ALA A 104 13.47 -14.02 -14.06
CA ALA A 104 12.47 -14.11 -13.01
C ALA A 104 12.65 -15.39 -12.16
N ASN A 105 12.81 -16.54 -12.80
CA ASN A 105 13.04 -17.83 -12.12
C ASN A 105 14.31 -17.80 -11.27
N ALA A 106 15.40 -17.22 -11.79
CA ALA A 106 16.67 -17.13 -11.07
C ALA A 106 16.54 -16.21 -9.83
N LEU A 107 15.80 -15.09 -9.94
CA LEU A 107 15.51 -14.20 -8.81
C LEU A 107 14.68 -14.90 -7.73
N PHE A 108 13.61 -15.60 -8.12
CA PHE A 108 12.77 -16.33 -7.17
C PHE A 108 13.55 -17.45 -6.49
N ALA A 109 14.39 -18.19 -7.22
CA ALA A 109 15.24 -19.23 -6.66
C ALA A 109 16.24 -18.67 -5.63
N ALA A 110 16.85 -17.52 -5.89
CA ALA A 110 17.76 -16.87 -4.95
C ALA A 110 17.04 -16.42 -3.68
N ALA A 111 15.86 -15.79 -3.83
CA ALA A 111 15.03 -15.38 -2.69
C ALA A 111 14.57 -16.58 -1.85
N GLU A 112 14.12 -17.65 -2.50
CA GLU A 112 13.72 -18.89 -1.85
C GLU A 112 14.87 -19.55 -1.10
N THR A 113 16.07 -19.64 -1.69
CA THR A 113 17.25 -20.20 -1.04
C THR A 113 17.59 -19.45 0.24
N TRP A 114 17.56 -18.12 0.21
CA TRP A 114 17.80 -17.28 1.38
C TRP A 114 16.75 -17.48 2.48
N LEU A 115 15.46 -17.60 2.11
CA LEU A 115 14.34 -17.84 3.02
C LEU A 115 14.37 -19.25 3.62
N ARG A 116 14.69 -20.29 2.84
CA ARG A 116 14.87 -21.65 3.35
C ARG A 116 15.98 -21.74 4.38
N GLY A 117 17.10 -21.04 4.18
CA GLY A 117 18.17 -20.93 5.18
C GLY A 117 17.72 -20.32 6.51
N ARG A 118 16.51 -19.77 6.57
CA ARG A 118 15.83 -19.19 7.75
C ARG A 118 14.61 -20.01 8.19
N ASN A 119 14.48 -21.25 7.72
CA ASN A 119 13.36 -22.15 8.02
C ASN A 119 11.99 -21.58 7.59
N ARG A 120 11.95 -20.89 6.42
CA ARG A 120 10.69 -20.46 5.82
C ARG A 120 10.31 -21.47 4.74
N ASP A 121 9.07 -22.00 4.81
CA ASP A 121 8.56 -23.06 3.93
C ASP A 121 7.59 -22.56 2.87
N THR A 122 7.21 -21.31 2.95
CA THR A 122 6.34 -20.63 1.98
C THR A 122 6.97 -19.29 1.60
N ILE A 123 6.96 -18.93 0.31
CA ILE A 123 7.34 -17.61 -0.15
C ILE A 123 6.10 -16.87 -0.63
N ARG A 124 5.82 -15.69 -0.05
CA ARG A 124 4.63 -14.86 -0.27
C ARG A 124 5.00 -13.47 -0.76
N GLY A 125 4.23 -12.92 -1.68
CA GLY A 125 4.42 -11.54 -2.13
C GLY A 125 3.64 -11.14 -3.38
N PRO A 126 3.98 -9.96 -3.96
CA PRO A 126 5.02 -9.03 -3.49
C PRO A 126 4.59 -8.18 -2.29
N MET A 127 5.56 -7.88 -1.40
CA MET A 127 5.43 -7.03 -0.23
C MET A 127 6.57 -6.00 -0.18
N ASN A 128 6.28 -4.71 -0.02
CA ASN A 128 7.28 -3.64 -0.08
C ASN A 128 7.28 -2.75 1.18
N PRO A 129 7.73 -3.20 2.36
CA PRO A 129 8.23 -4.55 2.65
C PRO A 129 7.20 -5.48 3.32
N SER A 130 5.98 -5.05 3.63
CA SER A 130 4.95 -5.86 4.32
C SER A 130 3.53 -5.48 3.89
N THR A 131 2.51 -6.18 4.42
CA THR A 131 1.09 -5.86 4.22
C THR A 131 0.66 -4.51 4.79
N ASN A 132 1.43 -3.96 5.73
CA ASN A 132 1.20 -2.62 6.28
C ASN A 132 1.77 -1.50 5.38
N HIS A 133 2.43 -1.86 4.27
CA HIS A 133 3.04 -0.98 3.27
C HIS A 133 2.45 -1.27 1.88
N GLU A 134 3.16 -0.90 0.82
CA GLU A 134 2.74 -1.24 -0.54
C GLU A 134 2.86 -2.75 -0.78
N CYS A 135 1.80 -3.39 -1.25
CA CYS A 135 1.81 -4.82 -1.51
C CYS A 135 0.91 -5.20 -2.70
N GLY A 136 1.08 -6.44 -3.14
CA GLY A 136 0.32 -7.00 -4.25
C GLY A 136 0.82 -6.61 -5.63
N LEU A 137 0.62 -7.50 -6.57
CA LEU A 137 0.92 -7.35 -7.98
C LEU A 137 -0.36 -6.93 -8.71
N LEU A 138 -0.34 -5.84 -9.47
CA LEU A 138 -1.48 -5.42 -10.29
C LEU A 138 -1.79 -6.50 -11.33
N ILE A 139 -3.04 -7.00 -11.33
CA ILE A 139 -3.54 -8.02 -12.27
C ILE A 139 -4.72 -7.52 -13.10
N GLY A 140 -5.26 -6.35 -12.79
CA GLY A 140 -6.36 -5.72 -13.53
C GLY A 140 -6.39 -4.21 -13.34
N GLY A 141 -6.86 -3.46 -14.35
CA GLY A 141 -6.93 -2.00 -14.30
C GLY A 141 -5.63 -1.29 -14.68
N PHE A 142 -4.82 -1.85 -15.58
CA PHE A 142 -3.53 -1.31 -16.02
C PHE A 142 -3.60 0.04 -16.73
N GLY A 143 -4.77 0.39 -17.29
CA GLY A 143 -4.96 1.59 -18.12
C GLY A 143 -4.99 2.92 -17.35
N ALA A 144 -5.10 2.90 -16.02
CA ALA A 144 -5.14 4.09 -15.20
C ALA A 144 -3.83 4.29 -14.40
N HIS A 145 -3.53 5.54 -14.02
CA HIS A 145 -2.41 5.84 -13.12
C HIS A 145 -2.67 5.27 -11.73
N PRO A 146 -1.65 4.73 -11.03
CA PRO A 146 -1.83 4.32 -9.64
C PRO A 146 -2.15 5.54 -8.76
N MET A 147 -3.00 5.37 -7.75
CA MET A 147 -3.13 6.34 -6.66
C MET A 147 -1.94 6.24 -5.72
N ILE A 148 -1.71 7.30 -4.96
CA ILE A 148 -0.58 7.36 -4.01
C ILE A 148 -0.49 6.12 -3.12
N MET A 149 0.72 5.61 -2.92
CA MET A 149 1.01 4.40 -2.12
C MET A 149 0.28 3.15 -2.62
N THR A 150 0.09 3.02 -3.95
CA THR A 150 -0.33 1.77 -4.59
C THR A 150 0.67 1.36 -5.66
N THR A 151 0.85 0.05 -5.83
CA THR A 151 1.79 -0.51 -6.81
C THR A 151 1.23 -0.44 -8.22
N TRP A 152 2.12 -0.30 -9.20
CA TRP A 152 1.84 -0.50 -10.61
C TRP A 152 2.98 -1.30 -11.24
N ASN A 153 2.66 -2.25 -12.09
CA ASN A 153 3.62 -3.11 -12.79
C ASN A 153 3.18 -3.36 -14.23
N PRO A 154 4.11 -3.77 -15.11
CA PRO A 154 3.77 -4.19 -16.48
C PRO A 154 2.79 -5.36 -16.49
N PRO A 155 1.89 -5.44 -17.51
CA PRO A 155 0.89 -6.51 -17.60
C PRO A 155 1.43 -7.93 -17.69
N TYR A 156 2.71 -8.13 -18.07
CA TYR A 156 3.32 -9.45 -18.17
C TYR A 156 3.86 -10.00 -16.85
N TYR A 157 3.86 -9.21 -15.75
CA TYR A 157 4.37 -9.71 -14.46
C TYR A 157 3.58 -10.88 -13.89
N PRO A 158 2.22 -10.91 -13.94
CA PRO A 158 1.46 -12.08 -13.51
C PRO A 158 1.94 -13.36 -14.19
N ASP A 159 2.17 -13.32 -15.50
CA ASP A 159 2.63 -14.49 -16.27
C ASP A 159 3.99 -14.99 -15.78
N LEU A 160 4.93 -14.07 -15.43
CA LEU A 160 6.23 -14.45 -14.88
C LEU A 160 6.12 -15.18 -13.54
N LEU A 161 5.20 -14.74 -12.67
CA LEU A 161 4.99 -15.38 -11.37
C LEU A 161 4.28 -16.73 -11.54
N GLU A 162 3.22 -16.78 -12.34
CA GLU A 162 2.43 -17.99 -12.54
C GLU A 162 3.26 -19.08 -13.26
N ALA A 163 4.06 -18.70 -14.26
CA ALA A 163 5.01 -19.64 -14.89
C ALA A 163 6.14 -20.07 -13.96
N ALA A 164 6.45 -19.31 -12.89
CA ALA A 164 7.36 -19.70 -11.83
C ALA A 164 6.68 -20.57 -10.74
N GLY A 165 5.40 -20.96 -10.91
CA GLY A 165 4.66 -21.81 -9.99
C GLY A 165 4.01 -21.11 -8.80
N PHE A 166 3.91 -19.80 -8.84
CA PHE A 166 3.14 -19.05 -7.83
C PHE A 166 1.65 -19.17 -8.09
N THR A 167 0.87 -19.26 -7.02
CA THR A 167 -0.60 -19.31 -7.05
C THR A 167 -1.20 -18.20 -6.23
N LYS A 168 -2.47 -17.91 -6.47
CA LYS A 168 -3.20 -16.86 -5.73
C LYS A 168 -3.25 -17.18 -4.24
N ALA A 169 -2.83 -16.22 -3.42
CA ALA A 169 -3.06 -16.22 -1.97
C ALA A 169 -4.24 -15.30 -1.59
N LYS A 170 -4.27 -14.06 -2.09
CA LYS A 170 -5.33 -13.09 -1.79
C LYS A 170 -5.40 -12.01 -2.84
N ASP A 171 -6.62 -11.58 -3.21
CA ASP A 171 -6.84 -10.40 -4.04
C ASP A 171 -7.19 -9.16 -3.18
N LEU A 172 -6.71 -8.01 -3.63
CA LEU A 172 -6.96 -6.69 -3.07
C LEU A 172 -7.67 -5.85 -4.12
N LEU A 173 -8.76 -5.20 -3.72
CA LEU A 173 -9.63 -4.45 -4.60
C LEU A 173 -9.48 -2.95 -4.41
N ALA A 174 -9.62 -2.18 -5.49
CA ALA A 174 -9.84 -0.75 -5.44
C ALA A 174 -11.17 -0.37 -6.08
N TYR A 175 -11.89 0.48 -5.38
CA TYR A 175 -13.14 1.08 -5.84
C TYR A 175 -12.92 2.54 -6.20
N HIS A 176 -13.42 2.91 -7.37
CA HIS A 176 -13.38 4.28 -7.87
C HIS A 176 -14.75 4.93 -7.74
N PHE A 177 -14.77 6.10 -7.14
CA PHE A 177 -15.92 6.98 -7.07
C PHE A 177 -15.69 8.14 -8.02
N ASP A 178 -16.54 8.25 -9.03
CA ASP A 178 -16.58 9.41 -9.91
C ASP A 178 -17.68 10.36 -9.43
N VAL A 179 -17.26 11.44 -8.80
CA VAL A 179 -18.18 12.44 -8.24
C VAL A 179 -18.61 13.43 -9.30
N SER A 180 -17.87 13.52 -10.41
CA SER A 180 -18.20 14.36 -11.56
C SER A 180 -19.14 13.69 -12.58
N ALA A 181 -19.37 12.37 -12.46
CA ALA A 181 -20.27 11.64 -13.34
C ALA A 181 -21.74 12.09 -13.18
N ASP A 182 -22.53 11.87 -14.22
CA ASP A 182 -23.98 12.07 -14.17
C ASP A 182 -24.71 10.73 -14.39
N PRO A 183 -25.40 10.17 -13.38
CA PRO A 183 -25.48 10.61 -11.99
C PRO A 183 -24.17 10.36 -11.23
N PRO A 184 -23.79 11.25 -10.29
CA PRO A 184 -22.59 11.06 -9.47
C PRO A 184 -22.75 9.93 -8.47
N SER A 185 -21.64 9.32 -8.06
CA SER A 185 -21.61 8.40 -6.93
C SER A 185 -22.07 9.13 -5.67
N ARG A 186 -23.15 8.68 -5.04
CA ARG A 186 -23.75 9.33 -3.86
C ARG A 186 -24.00 8.35 -2.75
N LEU A 187 -23.94 8.89 -1.53
CA LEU A 187 -24.32 8.14 -0.34
C LEU A 187 -25.82 7.80 -0.37
N PRO A 188 -26.22 6.51 -0.33
CA PRO A 188 -27.63 6.13 -0.24
C PRO A 188 -28.32 6.73 1.00
N GLU A 189 -29.61 7.04 0.89
CA GLU A 189 -30.41 7.67 1.95
C GLU A 189 -30.33 6.92 3.28
N ARG A 190 -30.29 5.58 3.25
CA ARG A 190 -30.14 4.77 4.47
C ARG A 190 -28.86 5.10 5.27
N TYR A 191 -27.73 5.42 4.60
CA TYR A 191 -26.49 5.81 5.28
C TYR A 191 -26.58 7.24 5.82
N ARG A 192 -27.26 8.15 5.09
CA ARG A 192 -27.53 9.51 5.58
C ARG A 192 -28.38 9.47 6.86
N ALA A 193 -29.47 8.72 6.84
CA ALA A 193 -30.31 8.55 8.03
C ALA A 193 -29.54 7.94 9.21
N LEU A 194 -28.63 6.98 8.96
CA LEU A 194 -27.76 6.43 10.01
C LEU A 194 -26.77 7.47 10.54
N ALA A 195 -26.19 8.29 9.67
CA ALA A 195 -25.26 9.35 10.05
C ALA A 195 -25.96 10.42 10.92
N GLU A 196 -27.17 10.83 10.54
CA GLU A 196 -27.97 11.78 11.32
C GLU A 196 -28.32 11.23 12.71
N ARG A 197 -28.73 9.97 12.80
CA ARG A 197 -28.97 9.30 14.10
C ARG A 197 -27.70 9.24 14.96
N ALA A 198 -26.56 8.94 14.35
CA ALA A 198 -25.29 8.88 15.05
C ALA A 198 -24.87 10.26 15.60
N ARG A 199 -25.15 11.34 14.88
CA ARG A 199 -24.89 12.72 15.32
C ARG A 199 -25.71 13.17 16.52
N VAL A 200 -26.94 12.71 16.63
CA VAL A 200 -27.84 13.07 17.75
C VAL A 200 -27.43 12.35 19.03
N GLY A 201 -26.70 11.24 18.93
CA GLY A 201 -26.17 10.50 20.07
C GLY A 201 -25.13 11.31 20.85
N LYS A 202 -25.33 11.50 22.16
CA LYS A 202 -24.43 12.31 22.99
C LYS A 202 -23.05 11.68 23.23
N SER A 203 -22.94 10.35 23.09
CA SER A 203 -21.71 9.60 23.33
C SER A 203 -20.71 9.65 22.18
N LEU A 204 -21.20 9.79 20.93
CA LEU A 204 -20.33 9.81 19.74
C LEU A 204 -19.94 11.24 19.38
N LYS A 205 -18.65 11.53 19.45
CA LYS A 205 -18.05 12.78 18.98
C LYS A 205 -17.28 12.51 17.71
N PHE A 206 -17.36 13.45 16.77
CA PHE A 206 -16.64 13.46 15.51
C PHE A 206 -15.81 14.72 15.42
N ARG A 207 -14.55 14.61 15.02
CA ARG A 207 -13.67 15.75 14.82
C ARG A 207 -12.62 15.52 13.74
N ASP A 208 -12.07 16.60 13.26
CA ASP A 208 -10.91 16.60 12.37
C ASP A 208 -9.65 16.17 13.13
N LEU A 209 -8.70 15.62 12.38
CA LEU A 209 -7.35 15.33 12.89
C LEU A 209 -6.64 16.62 13.29
N ASN A 210 -6.07 16.64 14.48
CA ASN A 210 -5.35 17.81 15.00
C ASN A 210 -3.84 17.68 14.84
N LEU A 211 -3.28 18.15 13.72
CA LEU A 211 -1.83 18.09 13.48
C LEU A 211 -0.98 18.90 14.47
N LYS A 212 -1.57 19.79 15.30
CA LYS A 212 -0.84 20.46 16.38
C LYS A 212 -0.60 19.55 17.57
N ASP A 213 -1.48 18.55 17.74
CA ASP A 213 -1.38 17.48 18.76
C ASP A 213 -0.91 16.15 18.13
N PHE A 214 0.03 16.23 17.20
CA PHE A 214 0.42 15.13 16.31
C PHE A 214 0.78 13.84 17.06
N ALA A 215 1.50 13.93 18.17
CA ALA A 215 1.92 12.74 18.93
C ALA A 215 0.71 11.97 19.49
N ASN A 216 -0.25 12.65 20.10
CA ASN A 216 -1.45 12.01 20.63
C ASN A 216 -2.40 11.53 19.51
N GLU A 217 -2.44 12.23 18.37
CA GLU A 217 -3.22 11.75 17.21
C GLU A 217 -2.63 10.46 16.62
N VAL A 218 -1.30 10.36 16.57
CA VAL A 218 -0.61 9.14 16.14
C VAL A 218 -0.96 7.97 17.08
N GLU A 219 -0.93 8.21 18.41
CA GLU A 219 -1.31 7.20 19.41
C GLU A 219 -2.73 6.69 19.20
N ARG A 220 -3.71 7.61 19.09
CA ARG A 220 -5.12 7.25 18.85
C ARG A 220 -5.32 6.47 17.54
N CYS A 221 -4.67 6.92 16.47
CA CYS A 221 -4.74 6.24 15.17
C CYS A 221 -4.08 4.87 15.21
N TRP A 222 -2.96 4.71 15.92
CA TRP A 222 -2.25 3.45 16.09
C TRP A 222 -3.08 2.42 16.86
N GLU A 223 -3.71 2.81 17.96
CA GLU A 223 -4.63 1.95 18.71
C GLU A 223 -5.81 1.48 17.84
N ILE A 224 -6.47 2.44 17.16
CA ILE A 224 -7.60 2.12 16.28
C ILE A 224 -7.15 1.18 15.15
N TYR A 225 -5.99 1.46 14.53
CA TYR A 225 -5.46 0.67 13.43
C TYR A 225 -5.22 -0.78 13.87
N ASN A 226 -4.45 -1.00 14.92
CA ASN A 226 -4.15 -2.36 15.38
C ASN A 226 -5.40 -3.14 15.81
N SER A 227 -6.37 -2.50 16.46
CA SER A 227 -7.63 -3.14 16.86
C SER A 227 -8.55 -3.42 15.65
N ALA A 228 -8.72 -2.43 14.76
CA ALA A 228 -9.70 -2.54 13.67
C ALA A 228 -9.32 -3.58 12.61
N TRP A 229 -8.01 -3.81 12.39
CA TRP A 229 -7.49 -4.71 11.35
C TRP A 229 -7.03 -6.08 11.86
N GLU A 230 -7.02 -6.31 13.17
CA GLU A 230 -6.50 -7.54 13.79
C GLU A 230 -6.96 -8.84 13.12
N LYS A 231 -8.22 -8.89 12.69
CA LYS A 231 -8.83 -10.08 12.06
C LYS A 231 -8.69 -10.11 10.53
N ASN A 232 -8.01 -9.13 9.93
CA ASN A 232 -7.84 -9.09 8.49
C ASN A 232 -6.75 -10.09 8.04
N TRP A 233 -6.95 -10.70 6.89
CA TRP A 233 -5.95 -11.61 6.31
C TRP A 233 -4.60 -10.92 6.15
N GLY A 234 -3.54 -11.59 6.59
CA GLY A 234 -2.16 -11.13 6.46
C GLY A 234 -1.79 -9.90 7.30
N PHE A 235 -2.72 -9.36 8.09
CA PHE A 235 -2.40 -8.30 9.04
C PHE A 235 -1.48 -8.80 10.15
N PHE A 236 -0.55 -7.98 10.56
CA PHE A 236 0.16 -8.15 11.83
C PHE A 236 0.31 -6.77 12.49
N PRO A 237 0.30 -6.71 13.83
CA PRO A 237 0.33 -5.44 14.54
C PRO A 237 1.58 -4.61 14.21
N MET A 238 1.38 -3.32 13.89
CA MET A 238 2.48 -2.40 13.77
C MET A 238 2.98 -1.98 15.17
N SER A 239 4.29 -1.98 15.37
CA SER A 239 4.85 -1.32 16.54
C SER A 239 4.56 0.18 16.50
N HIS A 240 4.46 0.82 17.68
CA HIS A 240 4.25 2.27 17.75
C HIS A 240 5.32 3.05 16.96
N GLU A 241 6.57 2.63 17.03
CA GLU A 241 7.66 3.27 16.31
C GLU A 241 7.53 3.15 14.78
N SER A 242 7.10 1.97 14.27
CA SER A 242 6.84 1.78 12.84
C SER A 242 5.67 2.63 12.39
N PHE A 243 4.60 2.70 13.18
CA PHE A 243 3.44 3.53 12.85
C PHE A 243 3.78 5.02 12.87
N LEU A 244 4.55 5.48 13.87
CA LEU A 244 5.02 6.86 13.96
C LEU A 244 5.93 7.21 12.78
N HIS A 245 6.81 6.31 12.35
CA HIS A 245 7.69 6.51 11.19
C HIS A 245 6.88 6.78 9.91
N GLU A 246 5.88 5.96 9.61
CA GLU A 246 4.98 6.16 8.47
C GLU A 246 4.15 7.44 8.61
N ALA A 247 3.62 7.71 9.80
CA ALA A 247 2.83 8.90 10.09
C ALA A 247 3.63 10.21 9.90
N GLN A 248 4.95 10.21 10.17
CA GLN A 248 5.81 11.37 9.94
C GLN A 248 5.86 11.77 8.47
N VAL A 249 5.86 10.81 7.55
CA VAL A 249 5.79 11.07 6.11
C VAL A 249 4.40 11.61 5.74
N LEU A 250 3.36 10.98 6.23
CA LEU A 250 1.97 11.36 5.96
C LEU A 250 1.63 12.76 6.49
N LYS A 251 2.24 13.21 7.57
CA LYS A 251 2.05 14.55 8.15
C LYS A 251 2.19 15.69 7.13
N TYR A 252 3.06 15.55 6.14
CA TYR A 252 3.32 16.59 5.13
C TYR A 252 2.32 16.58 3.98
N ILE A 253 1.62 15.48 3.76
CA ILE A 253 0.74 15.28 2.61
C ILE A 253 -0.74 15.20 3.00
N VAL A 254 -1.06 14.79 4.23
CA VAL A 254 -2.44 14.68 4.70
C VAL A 254 -3.09 16.06 4.80
N ASN A 255 -4.37 16.13 4.46
CA ASN A 255 -5.22 17.28 4.76
C ASN A 255 -6.00 16.98 6.04
N PRO A 256 -5.78 17.70 7.16
CA PRO A 256 -6.46 17.44 8.43
C PRO A 256 -7.98 17.44 8.33
N ARG A 257 -8.55 18.24 7.43
CA ARG A 257 -9.99 18.28 7.18
C ARG A 257 -10.52 17.09 6.37
N LEU A 258 -9.64 16.23 5.87
CA LEU A 258 -9.97 14.96 5.20
C LEU A 258 -9.43 13.75 5.99
N ALA A 259 -9.14 13.98 7.26
CA ALA A 259 -8.74 12.94 8.22
C ALA A 259 -9.57 13.14 9.50
N PHE A 260 -10.28 12.09 9.90
CA PHE A 260 -11.30 12.17 10.95
C PHE A 260 -11.03 11.18 12.06
N ILE A 261 -11.36 11.57 13.28
CA ILE A 261 -11.43 10.70 14.45
C ILE A 261 -12.83 10.73 14.99
N ALA A 262 -13.35 9.54 15.31
CA ALA A 262 -14.56 9.34 16.10
C ALA A 262 -14.18 8.88 17.50
N GLU A 263 -14.79 9.49 18.50
CA GLU A 263 -14.61 9.16 19.91
C GLU A 263 -15.99 8.80 20.51
N VAL A 264 -16.06 7.73 21.29
CA VAL A 264 -17.26 7.33 22.03
C VAL A 264 -16.94 7.45 23.51
N ASP A 265 -17.71 8.30 24.21
CA ASP A 265 -17.50 8.61 25.63
C ASP A 265 -16.08 9.09 25.97
N GLY A 266 -15.41 9.73 24.98
CA GLY A 266 -14.06 10.24 25.10
C GLY A 266 -12.95 9.29 24.65
N GLU A 267 -13.29 8.03 24.36
CA GLU A 267 -12.34 7.01 23.92
C GLU A 267 -12.22 6.95 22.39
N PRO A 268 -11.01 6.81 21.83
CA PRO A 268 -10.81 6.66 20.40
C PRO A 268 -11.52 5.41 19.85
N ALA A 269 -12.52 5.61 18.99
CA ALA A 269 -13.41 4.56 18.50
C ALA A 269 -13.21 4.22 17.03
N GLY A 270 -12.82 5.18 16.22
CA GLY A 270 -12.60 4.97 14.80
C GLY A 270 -11.84 6.11 14.14
N CYS A 271 -11.24 5.84 12.98
CA CYS A 271 -10.58 6.84 12.16
C CYS A 271 -10.81 6.61 10.67
N MET A 272 -10.78 7.73 9.92
CA MET A 272 -10.76 7.76 8.46
C MET A 272 -9.65 8.71 8.02
N ILE A 273 -8.79 8.25 7.12
CA ILE A 273 -7.71 9.07 6.56
C ILE A 273 -7.73 8.98 5.05
N ILE A 274 -7.89 10.14 4.42
CA ILE A 274 -7.82 10.30 2.98
C ILE A 274 -6.55 11.08 2.65
N VAL A 275 -5.75 10.52 1.76
CA VAL A 275 -4.50 11.13 1.30
C VAL A 275 -4.74 11.71 -0.10
N PRO A 276 -4.46 13.01 -0.31
CA PRO A 276 -4.49 13.60 -1.64
C PRO A 276 -3.56 12.86 -2.60
N ASP A 277 -3.98 12.68 -3.86
CA ASP A 277 -3.17 11.95 -4.84
C ASP A 277 -2.02 12.78 -5.39
N PHE A 278 -0.87 12.64 -4.76
CA PHE A 278 0.37 13.28 -5.19
C PHE A 278 1.04 12.61 -6.40
N HIS A 279 0.51 11.51 -6.93
CA HIS A 279 1.11 10.85 -8.09
C HIS A 279 1.17 11.73 -9.33
N HIS A 280 0.22 12.64 -9.52
CA HIS A 280 0.32 13.68 -10.56
C HIS A 280 1.60 14.52 -10.40
N ALA A 281 1.95 14.92 -9.18
CA ALA A 281 3.19 15.64 -8.90
C ALA A 281 4.42 14.76 -9.11
N PHE A 282 4.42 13.52 -8.63
CA PHE A 282 5.54 12.59 -8.78
C PHE A 282 5.82 12.28 -10.25
N LYS A 283 4.78 12.16 -11.08
CA LYS A 283 4.92 11.99 -12.53
C LYS A 283 5.73 13.13 -13.18
N THR A 284 5.55 14.38 -12.72
CA THR A 284 6.32 15.53 -13.23
C THR A 284 7.77 15.53 -12.75
N ILE A 285 8.07 14.92 -11.59
CA ILE A 285 9.43 14.80 -11.06
C ILE A 285 10.26 13.81 -11.88
N GLY A 286 9.64 12.79 -12.42
CA GLY A 286 10.17 11.89 -13.47
C GLY A 286 11.41 11.07 -13.14
N ASN A 287 12.44 11.70 -12.58
CA ASN A 287 13.67 11.03 -12.16
C ASN A 287 13.65 10.54 -10.70
N GLY A 288 12.54 10.77 -9.98
CA GLY A 288 12.34 10.39 -8.58
C GLY A 288 13.19 11.19 -7.57
N ARG A 289 13.80 12.33 -7.96
CA ARG A 289 14.63 13.16 -7.08
C ARG A 289 13.90 14.43 -6.68
N LEU A 290 13.81 14.68 -5.37
CA LEU A 290 13.17 15.91 -4.85
C LEU A 290 14.04 17.16 -5.09
N LEU A 291 15.35 17.04 -4.99
CA LEU A 291 16.25 18.18 -5.17
C LEU A 291 16.94 18.13 -6.54
N PRO A 292 17.21 19.30 -7.14
CA PRO A 292 16.88 20.64 -6.67
C PRO A 292 15.46 21.12 -7.00
N THR A 293 14.79 20.60 -8.05
CA THR A 293 13.55 21.15 -8.61
C THR A 293 12.28 20.37 -8.22
N GLY A 294 12.42 19.11 -7.80
CA GLY A 294 11.27 18.23 -7.49
C GLY A 294 10.40 18.77 -6.35
N LEU A 295 11.01 19.36 -5.33
CA LEU A 295 10.27 19.94 -4.21
C LEU A 295 9.35 21.07 -4.65
N PHE A 296 9.80 21.97 -5.52
CA PHE A 296 8.95 23.05 -6.07
C PHE A 296 7.78 22.47 -6.88
N ARG A 297 8.03 21.44 -7.69
CA ARG A 297 6.97 20.77 -8.46
C ARG A 297 5.95 20.10 -7.53
N LEU A 298 6.40 19.48 -6.45
CA LEU A 298 5.53 18.88 -5.45
C LEU A 298 4.63 19.93 -4.77
N LEU A 299 5.20 21.05 -4.33
CA LEU A 299 4.48 22.12 -3.66
C LEU A 299 3.50 22.82 -4.60
N SER A 300 3.88 23.08 -5.86
CA SER A 300 2.99 23.70 -6.85
C SER A 300 1.82 22.80 -7.23
N ALA A 301 2.03 21.49 -7.32
CA ALA A 301 1.00 20.53 -7.67
C ALA A 301 -0.06 20.37 -6.58
N LYS A 302 0.27 20.61 -5.32
CA LYS A 302 -0.66 20.44 -4.18
C LYS A 302 -2.00 21.18 -4.37
N ARG A 303 -1.98 22.37 -5.00
CA ARG A 303 -3.19 23.16 -5.26
C ARG A 303 -4.04 22.64 -6.41
N GLN A 304 -3.49 21.76 -7.25
CA GLN A 304 -4.15 21.22 -8.44
C GLN A 304 -4.74 19.82 -8.20
N ILE A 305 -4.46 19.21 -7.05
CA ILE A 305 -4.97 17.89 -6.71
C ILE A 305 -6.49 17.96 -6.56
N ARG A 306 -7.20 17.10 -7.33
CA ARG A 306 -8.66 16.96 -7.33
C ARG A 306 -9.09 15.51 -7.08
N SER A 307 -8.16 14.68 -6.64
CA SER A 307 -8.37 13.25 -6.36
C SER A 307 -7.67 12.87 -5.07
N GLY A 308 -8.14 11.78 -4.47
CA GLY A 308 -7.52 11.25 -3.26
C GLY A 308 -7.83 9.80 -3.04
N ARG A 309 -7.03 9.19 -2.16
CA ARG A 309 -7.16 7.81 -1.75
C ARG A 309 -7.67 7.73 -0.31
N LEU A 310 -8.81 7.08 -0.11
CA LEU A 310 -9.25 6.62 1.20
C LEU A 310 -8.36 5.44 1.60
N MET A 311 -7.34 5.75 2.39
CA MET A 311 -6.28 4.81 2.76
C MET A 311 -6.62 4.05 4.05
N ILE A 312 -7.20 4.73 5.04
CA ILE A 312 -7.58 4.17 6.32
C ILE A 312 -9.06 4.46 6.57
N LEU A 313 -9.83 3.43 6.86
CA LEU A 313 -11.20 3.50 7.31
C LEU A 313 -11.47 2.34 8.25
N GLY A 314 -11.50 2.62 9.54
CA GLY A 314 -11.69 1.58 10.55
C GLY A 314 -12.35 2.08 11.81
N ALA A 315 -12.99 1.16 12.51
CA ALA A 315 -13.51 1.35 13.87
C ALA A 315 -13.21 0.11 14.69
N LYS A 316 -12.87 0.31 15.97
CA LYS A 316 -12.71 -0.77 16.94
C LYS A 316 -13.97 -1.60 16.98
N GLU A 317 -13.86 -2.93 17.20
CA GLU A 317 -14.96 -3.88 17.03
C GLU A 317 -16.18 -3.54 17.88
N GLU A 318 -15.97 -3.13 19.12
CA GLU A 318 -16.99 -2.76 20.08
C GLU A 318 -17.81 -1.53 19.66
N TYR A 319 -17.22 -0.62 18.86
CA TYR A 319 -17.88 0.61 18.43
C TYR A 319 -18.48 0.56 17.02
N ARG A 320 -18.34 -0.55 16.29
CA ARG A 320 -18.82 -0.66 14.90
C ARG A 320 -20.33 -0.42 14.73
N ARG A 321 -21.12 -0.67 15.76
CA ARG A 321 -22.59 -0.47 15.73
C ARG A 321 -23.04 0.96 16.03
N HIS A 322 -22.14 1.87 16.36
CA HIS A 322 -22.46 3.27 16.69
C HIS A 322 -22.66 4.18 15.47
N GLY A 323 -22.67 3.64 14.25
CA GLY A 323 -22.89 4.42 13.03
C GLY A 323 -21.66 5.20 12.54
N ILE A 324 -20.47 4.93 13.08
CA ILE A 324 -19.21 5.62 12.76
C ILE A 324 -18.94 5.61 11.26
N PHE A 325 -19.10 4.45 10.58
CA PHE A 325 -18.91 4.35 9.14
C PHE A 325 -19.83 5.31 8.38
N ALA A 326 -21.12 5.31 8.67
CA ALA A 326 -22.09 6.17 8.00
C ALA A 326 -21.77 7.65 8.24
N LEU A 327 -21.39 8.01 9.47
CA LEU A 327 -21.01 9.37 9.83
C LEU A 327 -19.77 9.83 9.05
N PHE A 328 -18.74 8.99 8.95
CA PHE A 328 -17.53 9.30 8.22
C PHE A 328 -17.79 9.51 6.73
N VAL A 329 -18.55 8.61 6.10
CA VAL A 329 -18.84 8.71 4.66
C VAL A 329 -19.74 9.91 4.36
N HIS A 330 -20.71 10.22 5.22
CA HIS A 330 -21.56 11.39 5.08
C HIS A 330 -20.75 12.71 5.20
N GLU A 331 -19.85 12.80 6.16
CA GLU A 331 -18.99 13.95 6.34
C GLU A 331 -17.98 14.08 5.18
N LEU A 332 -17.47 12.96 4.68
CA LEU A 332 -16.63 12.95 3.49
C LEU A 332 -17.36 13.49 2.27
N GLU A 333 -18.60 13.03 1.99
CA GLU A 333 -19.41 13.49 0.85
C GLU A 333 -19.57 15.02 0.90
N ARG A 334 -19.86 15.58 2.08
CA ARG A 334 -20.00 17.03 2.28
C ARG A 334 -18.69 17.78 1.95
N ARG A 335 -17.57 17.34 2.53
CA ARG A 335 -16.27 18.03 2.38
C ARG A 335 -15.67 17.86 1.01
N TYR A 336 -15.88 16.71 0.41
CA TYR A 336 -15.42 16.41 -0.93
C TYR A 336 -15.95 17.43 -1.94
N ASN A 337 -17.23 17.76 -1.84
CA ASN A 337 -17.86 18.80 -2.66
C ASN A 337 -17.27 20.20 -2.38
N GLU A 338 -17.00 20.53 -1.11
CA GLU A 338 -16.36 21.80 -0.72
C GLU A 338 -14.96 21.99 -1.34
N TYR A 339 -14.20 20.89 -1.49
CA TYR A 339 -12.87 20.93 -2.08
C TYR A 339 -12.86 20.86 -3.61
N GLY A 340 -14.01 20.63 -4.24
CA GLY A 340 -14.13 20.47 -5.69
C GLY A 340 -13.30 19.30 -6.22
N TRP A 341 -13.23 18.20 -5.46
CA TRP A 341 -12.60 16.97 -5.94
C TRP A 341 -13.54 16.22 -6.86
N THR A 342 -12.97 15.52 -7.84
CA THR A 342 -13.72 14.81 -8.87
C THR A 342 -13.61 13.28 -8.74
N GLU A 343 -12.56 12.81 -8.09
CA GLU A 343 -12.28 11.39 -8.00
C GLU A 343 -11.84 10.97 -6.60
N LEU A 344 -12.34 9.83 -6.13
CA LEU A 344 -11.92 9.19 -4.90
C LEU A 344 -11.68 7.71 -5.14
N GLU A 345 -10.55 7.19 -4.68
CA GLU A 345 -10.29 5.75 -4.62
C GLU A 345 -10.42 5.24 -3.18
N ALA A 346 -11.15 4.14 -2.98
CA ALA A 346 -11.07 3.37 -1.75
C ALA A 346 -10.26 2.09 -2.01
N SER A 347 -9.08 1.99 -1.41
CA SER A 347 -8.15 0.87 -1.55
C SER A 347 -7.16 0.79 -0.38
N TRP A 348 -6.60 -0.36 -0.04
CA TRP A 348 -6.96 -1.66 -0.58
C TRP A 348 -8.05 -2.29 0.29
N ILE A 349 -9.01 -2.95 -0.35
CA ILE A 349 -10.06 -3.71 0.34
C ILE A 349 -9.84 -5.18 -0.02
N LEU A 350 -9.75 -6.07 0.98
CA LEU A 350 -9.66 -7.51 0.77
C LEU A 350 -10.89 -8.01 -0.01
N GLU A 351 -10.71 -8.93 -0.95
CA GLU A 351 -11.81 -9.47 -1.80
C GLU A 351 -12.96 -10.07 -1.00
N ASP A 352 -12.68 -10.60 0.20
CA ASP A 352 -13.64 -11.22 1.11
C ASP A 352 -14.15 -10.28 2.23
N ASN A 353 -13.76 -9.01 2.22
CA ASN A 353 -14.26 -8.03 3.17
C ASN A 353 -15.63 -7.47 2.75
N ASP A 354 -16.66 -8.31 2.83
CA ASP A 354 -18.03 -7.92 2.46
C ASP A 354 -18.55 -6.72 3.24
N ARG A 355 -18.03 -6.47 4.45
CA ARG A 355 -18.40 -5.30 5.27
C ARG A 355 -18.07 -3.97 4.62
N LEU A 356 -17.01 -3.93 3.80
CA LEU A 356 -16.64 -2.76 3.00
C LEU A 356 -17.05 -2.91 1.54
N ASN A 357 -16.89 -4.08 0.93
CA ASN A 357 -17.18 -4.29 -0.48
C ASN A 357 -18.65 -3.99 -0.85
N ARG A 358 -19.63 -4.38 0.02
CA ARG A 358 -21.04 -4.07 -0.21
C ARG A 358 -21.33 -2.56 -0.15
N PRO A 359 -20.95 -1.83 0.94
CA PRO A 359 -21.13 -0.39 0.98
C PRO A 359 -20.50 0.36 -0.19
N MET A 360 -19.31 -0.03 -0.66
CA MET A 360 -18.67 0.60 -1.83
C MET A 360 -19.57 0.49 -3.06
N ARG A 361 -20.06 -0.73 -3.34
CA ARG A 361 -21.00 -0.97 -4.47
C ARG A 361 -22.34 -0.26 -4.28
N ASP A 362 -22.90 -0.26 -3.07
CA ASP A 362 -24.16 0.43 -2.76
C ASP A 362 -24.08 1.94 -3.00
N MET A 363 -22.91 2.53 -2.78
CA MET A 363 -22.64 3.95 -3.06
C MET A 363 -22.33 4.24 -4.53
N GLY A 364 -22.44 3.25 -5.41
CA GLY A 364 -22.20 3.40 -6.85
C GLY A 364 -20.72 3.39 -7.25
N ALA A 365 -19.82 2.99 -6.35
CA ALA A 365 -18.42 2.85 -6.70
C ALA A 365 -18.19 1.65 -7.62
N ARG A 366 -17.29 1.82 -8.58
CA ARG A 366 -16.90 0.78 -9.52
C ARG A 366 -15.57 0.16 -9.10
N GLU A 367 -15.53 -1.19 -8.97
CA GLU A 367 -14.25 -1.90 -8.93
C GLU A 367 -13.52 -1.62 -10.26
N TYR A 368 -12.30 -1.10 -10.18
CA TYR A 368 -11.56 -0.71 -11.38
C TYR A 368 -10.12 -1.19 -11.41
N ARG A 369 -9.60 -1.63 -10.25
CA ARG A 369 -8.28 -2.23 -10.12
C ARG A 369 -8.30 -3.41 -9.18
N ARG A 370 -7.39 -4.36 -9.46
CA ARG A 370 -7.20 -5.55 -8.65
C ARG A 370 -5.73 -5.87 -8.56
N TRP A 371 -5.27 -6.11 -7.36
CA TRP A 371 -3.93 -6.62 -7.09
C TRP A 371 -4.05 -8.02 -6.52
N ARG A 372 -3.01 -8.83 -6.73
CA ARG A 372 -2.91 -10.18 -6.21
C ARG A 372 -1.65 -10.34 -5.38
N ILE A 373 -1.80 -10.93 -4.22
CA ILE A 373 -0.72 -11.51 -3.44
C ILE A 373 -0.65 -12.98 -3.82
N TYR A 374 0.56 -13.45 -4.10
CA TYR A 374 0.85 -14.80 -4.53
C TYR A 374 1.60 -15.56 -3.45
N ASP A 375 1.40 -16.89 -3.42
CA ASP A 375 2.14 -17.83 -2.60
C ASP A 375 2.77 -18.91 -3.46
N ARG A 376 3.91 -19.43 -3.01
CA ARG A 376 4.51 -20.67 -3.48
C ARG A 376 5.16 -21.39 -2.31
N GLN A 377 4.94 -22.71 -2.21
CA GLN A 377 5.69 -23.53 -1.25
C GLN A 377 7.17 -23.55 -1.67
N THR A 378 8.06 -23.37 -0.73
CA THR A 378 9.49 -23.55 -1.00
C THR A 378 9.75 -25.03 -1.23
N LEU A 379 10.42 -25.38 -2.33
CA LEU A 379 10.75 -26.77 -2.63
C LEU A 379 11.60 -27.36 -1.50
N ALA A 380 11.25 -28.56 -1.01
CA ALA A 380 12.14 -29.28 -0.10
C ALA A 380 13.52 -29.42 -0.76
N PRO A 381 14.65 -29.38 0.00
CA PRO A 381 15.93 -29.74 -0.57
C PRO A 381 15.80 -31.14 -1.18
N GLU A 382 16.18 -31.29 -2.44
CA GLU A 382 16.34 -32.63 -3.02
C GLU A 382 17.24 -33.40 -2.05
N ALA A 383 16.74 -34.52 -1.56
CA ALA A 383 17.52 -35.41 -0.70
C ALA A 383 18.75 -35.84 -1.50
N SER A 384 19.91 -35.29 -1.16
CA SER A 384 21.20 -35.64 -1.74
C SER A 384 21.66 -37.02 -1.26
#